data_8e25cd723af0a6cf5a6b33b3871c27b8
#
_entry.id   8e25cd723af0a6cf5a6b33b3871c27b8
#
_cell.length_a   1.000
_cell.length_b   1.000
_cell.length_c   1.000
_cell.angle_alpha   90.00
_cell.angle_beta   90.00
_cell.angle_gamma   90.00
#
_symmetry.space_group_name_H-M   'P 1'
#
loop_
_entity.id
_entity.type
_entity.pdbx_description
1 polymer ?
#
loop_
_entity_poly.entity_id
_entity_poly.type
_entity_poly.pdbx_seq_one_letter_code
_entity_poly.pdbx_strand_id
1 'polypeptide(L)'
;MVECAISAAIKYEIPANIMLAVAEKEGGKTGQWVRNSNGTYDVGYMQFNTAYLKSLKKYGIEAKHVAAGGCYSYDLAAWRISAHLRDGQKGDMWTRVANYHSTTPKFNGRYRADLITKAVKWGEWLKAHYHTVETAVETTVTPRMVYKPESGVYTPRRLIYGR
;
A
#
# COMPACT_ATOMS: atom_id res chain seq x y z
N MET A 1 -9.47 -11.50 -2.55
CA MET A 1 -8.68 -10.44 -1.88
C MET A 1 -7.20 -10.56 -2.17
N VAL A 2 -6.54 -11.63 -1.72
CA VAL A 2 -5.08 -11.82 -1.88
C VAL A 2 -4.65 -11.76 -3.34
N GLU A 3 -5.30 -12.49 -4.23
CA GLU A 3 -5.01 -12.52 -5.66
C GLU A 3 -5.13 -11.14 -6.32
N CYS A 4 -6.18 -10.37 -5.99
CA CYS A 4 -6.33 -9.00 -6.49
C CYS A 4 -5.18 -8.09 -6.04
N ALA A 5 -4.79 -8.17 -4.76
CA ALA A 5 -3.71 -7.37 -4.22
C ALA A 5 -2.35 -7.73 -4.84
N ILE A 6 -2.08 -9.03 -5.02
CA ILE A 6 -0.86 -9.52 -5.67
C ILE A 6 -0.81 -9.09 -7.14
N SER A 7 -1.89 -9.29 -7.90
CA SER A 7 -1.97 -8.89 -9.31
C SER A 7 -1.75 -7.38 -9.48
N ALA A 8 -2.38 -6.57 -8.63
CA ALA A 8 -2.19 -5.12 -8.64
C ALA A 8 -0.75 -4.72 -8.28
N ALA A 9 -0.15 -5.40 -7.29
CA ALA A 9 1.23 -5.13 -6.90
C ALA A 9 2.22 -5.39 -8.05
N ILE A 10 2.03 -6.50 -8.78
CA ILE A 10 2.85 -6.82 -9.96
C ILE A 10 2.68 -5.76 -11.04
N LYS A 11 1.44 -5.40 -11.38
CA LYS A 11 1.11 -4.42 -12.42
C LYS A 11 1.75 -3.06 -12.19
N TYR A 12 1.79 -2.61 -10.95
CA TYR A 12 2.30 -1.28 -10.59
C TYR A 12 3.71 -1.31 -9.97
N GLU A 13 4.37 -2.45 -10.04
CA GLU A 13 5.77 -2.66 -9.60
C GLU A 13 6.02 -2.25 -8.14
N ILE A 14 5.05 -2.51 -7.26
CA ILE A 14 5.17 -2.29 -5.81
C ILE A 14 5.40 -3.63 -5.09
N PRO A 15 6.05 -3.64 -3.91
CA PRO A 15 6.22 -4.87 -3.15
C PRO A 15 4.87 -5.48 -2.75
N ALA A 16 4.66 -6.76 -3.07
CA ALA A 16 3.37 -7.43 -2.88
C ALA A 16 2.94 -7.48 -1.41
N ASN A 17 3.87 -7.67 -0.49
CA ASN A 17 3.59 -7.67 0.93
C ASN A 17 3.18 -6.29 1.48
N ILE A 18 3.68 -5.19 0.88
CA ILE A 18 3.20 -3.83 1.19
C ILE A 18 1.75 -3.68 0.73
N MET A 19 1.43 -4.10 -0.49
CA MET A 19 0.07 -4.02 -1.01
C MET A 19 -0.91 -4.84 -0.16
N LEU A 20 -0.52 -6.06 0.25
CA LEU A 20 -1.31 -6.92 1.13
C LEU A 20 -1.49 -6.31 2.54
N ALA A 21 -0.44 -5.69 3.08
CA ALA A 21 -0.51 -5.02 4.37
C ALA A 21 -1.45 -3.81 4.35
N VAL A 22 -1.42 -3.01 3.28
CA VAL A 22 -2.37 -1.89 3.09
C VAL A 22 -3.79 -2.44 2.97
N ALA A 23 -4.02 -3.48 2.16
CA ALA A 23 -5.34 -4.08 2.00
C ALA A 23 -5.90 -4.64 3.32
N GLU A 24 -5.07 -5.31 4.12
CA GLU A 24 -5.46 -5.79 5.46
C GLU A 24 -5.76 -4.62 6.41
N LYS A 25 -4.97 -3.56 6.34
CA LYS A 25 -5.13 -2.38 7.21
C LYS A 25 -6.42 -1.62 6.92
N GLU A 26 -6.76 -1.43 5.66
CA GLU A 26 -7.99 -0.76 5.27
C GLU A 26 -9.23 -1.60 5.59
N GLY A 27 -9.17 -2.92 5.37
CA GLY A 27 -10.13 -3.90 5.86
C GLY A 27 -11.58 -3.69 5.44
N GLY A 28 -11.83 -2.95 4.37
CA GLY A 28 -13.18 -2.66 3.90
C GLY A 28 -13.87 -3.85 3.22
N LYS A 29 -15.11 -3.64 2.77
CA LYS A 29 -15.95 -4.67 2.13
C LYS A 29 -16.56 -4.14 0.85
N THR A 30 -16.97 -5.05 -0.04
CA THR A 30 -17.78 -4.72 -1.23
C THR A 30 -19.02 -3.93 -0.80
N GLY A 31 -19.30 -2.85 -1.51
CA GLY A 31 -20.48 -2.00 -1.26
C GLY A 31 -20.42 -1.16 0.01
N GLN A 32 -19.33 -1.20 0.75
CA GLN A 32 -19.22 -0.48 2.02
C GLN A 32 -18.99 1.02 1.80
N TRP A 33 -19.70 1.82 2.61
CA TRP A 33 -19.56 3.27 2.72
C TRP A 33 -19.53 3.63 4.20
N VAL A 34 -18.37 4.05 4.70
CA VAL A 34 -18.17 4.44 6.10
C VAL A 34 -18.20 5.96 6.18
N ARG A 35 -19.16 6.52 6.91
CA ARG A 35 -19.29 7.98 7.07
C ARG A 35 -18.26 8.52 8.04
N ASN A 36 -17.56 9.58 7.62
CA ASN A 36 -16.61 10.33 8.43
C ASN A 36 -17.29 11.54 9.10
N SER A 37 -16.71 12.03 10.19
CA SER A 37 -17.21 13.19 10.92
C SER A 37 -17.27 14.48 10.10
N ASN A 38 -16.41 14.59 9.07
CA ASN A 38 -16.36 15.72 8.15
C ASN A 38 -17.34 15.62 6.97
N GLY A 39 -18.26 14.63 6.99
CA GLY A 39 -19.27 14.43 5.96
C GLY A 39 -18.78 13.67 4.72
N THR A 40 -17.51 13.28 4.64
CA THR A 40 -17.01 12.38 3.58
C THR A 40 -17.32 10.94 3.92
N TYR A 41 -17.07 10.03 2.96
CA TYR A 41 -17.18 8.59 3.16
C TYR A 41 -15.90 7.92 2.72
N ASP A 42 -15.53 6.83 3.40
CA ASP A 42 -14.52 5.88 2.96
C ASP A 42 -15.21 4.68 2.31
N VAL A 43 -14.78 4.32 1.10
CA VAL A 43 -15.56 3.49 0.18
C VAL A 43 -14.79 2.22 -0.21
N GLY A 44 -15.50 1.08 -0.18
CA GLY A 44 -15.06 -0.19 -0.71
C GLY A 44 -13.91 -0.85 0.07
N TYR A 45 -13.30 -1.88 -0.51
CA TYR A 45 -12.25 -2.68 0.13
C TYR A 45 -11.05 -1.87 0.61
N MET A 46 -10.64 -0.87 -0.16
CA MET A 46 -9.44 -0.07 0.09
C MET A 46 -9.74 1.28 0.73
N GLN A 47 -10.95 1.47 1.26
CA GLN A 47 -11.41 2.64 2.04
C GLN A 47 -11.03 3.98 1.41
N PHE A 48 -11.32 4.13 0.10
CA PHE A 48 -11.06 5.39 -0.60
C PHE A 48 -12.00 6.50 -0.12
N ASN A 49 -11.40 7.61 0.33
CA ASN A 49 -12.18 8.77 0.74
C ASN A 49 -12.87 9.45 -0.46
N THR A 50 -14.15 9.79 -0.32
CA THR A 50 -14.94 10.41 -1.40
C THR A 50 -14.40 11.76 -1.84
N ALA A 51 -13.73 12.53 -0.98
CA ALA A 51 -13.06 13.78 -1.38
C ALA A 51 -11.91 13.51 -2.34
N TYR A 52 -11.12 12.46 -2.10
CA TYR A 52 -10.07 12.02 -3.01
C TYR A 52 -10.66 11.52 -4.34
N LEU A 53 -11.70 10.67 -4.30
CA LEU A 53 -12.36 10.17 -5.51
C LEU A 53 -12.96 11.30 -6.36
N LYS A 54 -13.43 12.37 -5.74
CA LYS A 54 -13.90 13.57 -6.46
C LYS A 54 -12.81 14.17 -7.35
N SER A 55 -11.56 14.16 -6.91
CA SER A 55 -10.43 14.63 -7.72
C SER A 55 -10.11 13.75 -8.93
N LEU A 56 -10.52 12.46 -8.87
CA LEU A 56 -10.30 11.48 -9.93
C LEU A 56 -11.46 11.41 -10.95
N LYS A 57 -12.57 12.10 -10.69
CA LYS A 57 -13.75 12.09 -11.57
C LYS A 57 -13.43 12.51 -13.01
N LYS A 58 -12.47 13.41 -13.20
CA LYS A 58 -11.99 13.84 -14.52
C LYS A 58 -11.36 12.71 -15.36
N TYR A 59 -10.99 11.60 -14.73
CA TYR A 59 -10.47 10.39 -15.36
C TYR A 59 -11.53 9.28 -15.47
N GLY A 60 -12.81 9.58 -15.22
CA GLY A 60 -13.91 8.63 -15.25
C GLY A 60 -13.97 7.70 -14.02
N ILE A 61 -13.19 7.97 -12.97
CA ILE A 61 -13.16 7.17 -11.74
C ILE A 61 -14.20 7.73 -10.76
N GLU A 62 -15.22 6.92 -10.46
CA GLU A 62 -16.30 7.28 -9.55
C GLU A 62 -16.35 6.35 -8.34
N ALA A 63 -16.92 6.84 -7.23
CA ALA A 63 -17.04 6.07 -6.00
C ALA A 63 -17.82 4.75 -6.18
N LYS A 64 -18.82 4.72 -7.06
CA LYS A 64 -19.55 3.48 -7.39
C LYS A 64 -18.65 2.38 -7.95
N HIS A 65 -17.63 2.72 -8.77
CA HIS A 65 -16.68 1.77 -9.33
C HIS A 65 -15.80 1.17 -8.22
N VAL A 66 -15.41 2.01 -7.25
CA VAL A 66 -14.59 1.60 -6.10
C VAL A 66 -15.39 0.77 -5.10
N ALA A 67 -16.68 1.08 -4.93
CA ALA A 67 -17.58 0.31 -4.08
C ALA A 67 -17.90 -1.07 -4.66
N ALA A 68 -17.87 -1.21 -5.98
CA ALA A 68 -18.16 -2.47 -6.66
C ALA A 68 -17.18 -3.58 -6.24
N GLY A 69 -17.61 -4.82 -6.36
CA GLY A 69 -16.75 -5.98 -6.10
C GLY A 69 -15.63 -6.15 -7.12
N GLY A 70 -14.79 -7.17 -6.92
CA GLY A 70 -13.68 -7.50 -7.80
C GLY A 70 -12.39 -6.76 -7.45
N CYS A 71 -11.45 -6.69 -8.39
CA CYS A 71 -10.08 -6.20 -8.14
C CYS A 71 -9.91 -4.69 -8.37
N TYR A 72 -10.92 -3.97 -8.82
CA TYR A 72 -10.76 -2.56 -9.24
C TYR A 72 -10.22 -1.66 -8.13
N SER A 73 -10.72 -1.78 -6.89
CA SER A 73 -10.24 -0.96 -5.77
C SER A 73 -8.79 -1.26 -5.40
N TYR A 74 -8.35 -2.51 -5.55
CA TYR A 74 -6.94 -2.91 -5.35
C TYR A 74 -6.03 -2.33 -6.43
N ASP A 75 -6.48 -2.35 -7.67
CA ASP A 75 -5.76 -1.78 -8.81
C ASP A 75 -5.55 -0.27 -8.64
N LEU A 76 -6.61 0.45 -8.28
CA LEU A 76 -6.54 1.89 -7.98
C LEU A 76 -5.64 2.19 -6.76
N ALA A 77 -5.68 1.35 -5.72
CA ALA A 77 -4.83 1.51 -4.54
C ALA A 77 -3.35 1.30 -4.88
N ALA A 78 -3.02 0.26 -5.65
CA ALA A 78 -1.65 0.00 -6.09
C ALA A 78 -1.11 1.14 -6.96
N TRP A 79 -1.93 1.67 -7.88
CA TRP A 79 -1.57 2.88 -8.65
C TRP A 79 -1.28 4.08 -7.73
N ARG A 80 -2.10 4.33 -6.71
CA ARG A 80 -1.89 5.41 -5.74
C ARG A 80 -0.63 5.21 -4.92
N ILE A 81 -0.38 3.98 -4.43
CA ILE A 81 0.84 3.65 -3.68
C ILE A 81 2.07 3.84 -4.57
N SER A 82 2.05 3.36 -5.83
CA SER A 82 3.16 3.55 -6.75
C SER A 82 3.46 5.03 -6.98
N ALA A 83 2.43 5.88 -7.05
CA ALA A 83 2.62 7.33 -7.16
C ALA A 83 3.33 7.95 -5.94
N HIS A 84 3.08 7.42 -4.73
CA HIS A 84 3.79 7.85 -3.53
C HIS A 84 5.23 7.32 -3.47
N LEU A 85 5.53 6.21 -4.14
CA LEU A 85 6.86 5.58 -4.16
C LEU A 85 7.79 6.12 -5.25
N ARG A 86 7.28 6.91 -6.20
CA ARG A 86 8.10 7.51 -7.27
C ARG A 86 9.18 8.42 -6.72
N ASP A 87 10.25 8.57 -7.52
CA ASP A 87 11.37 9.46 -7.20
C ASP A 87 10.91 10.90 -6.93
N GLY A 88 11.69 11.60 -6.09
CA GLY A 88 11.40 12.99 -5.70
C GLY A 88 10.37 13.16 -4.58
N GLN A 89 9.73 12.10 -4.09
CA GLN A 89 8.85 12.17 -2.94
C GLN A 89 9.65 12.24 -1.62
N LYS A 90 9.19 13.08 -0.69
CA LYS A 90 9.86 13.25 0.63
C LYS A 90 9.59 12.06 1.56
N GLY A 91 10.59 11.75 2.40
CA GLY A 91 10.53 10.69 3.39
C GLY A 91 11.04 9.34 2.90
N ASP A 92 11.25 8.43 3.84
CA ASP A 92 11.60 7.04 3.55
C ASP A 92 10.42 6.29 2.89
N MET A 93 10.69 5.10 2.38
CA MET A 93 9.69 4.26 1.71
C MET A 93 8.42 4.07 2.56
N TRP A 94 8.57 3.79 3.85
CA TRP A 94 7.44 3.53 4.74
C TRP A 94 6.59 4.77 4.99
N THR A 95 7.23 5.94 5.15
CA THR A 95 6.55 7.23 5.25
C THR A 95 5.74 7.51 3.98
N ARG A 96 6.35 7.25 2.81
CA ARG A 96 5.70 7.44 1.51
C ARG A 96 4.52 6.50 1.30
N VAL A 97 4.64 5.22 1.64
CA VAL A 97 3.50 4.29 1.59
C VAL A 97 2.39 4.73 2.55
N ALA A 98 2.74 5.14 3.76
CA ALA A 98 1.77 5.60 4.75
C ALA A 98 1.03 6.90 4.35
N ASN A 99 1.52 7.65 3.36
CA ASN A 99 0.80 8.76 2.74
C ASN A 99 -0.48 8.29 2.02
N TYR A 100 -0.63 7.01 1.76
CA TYR A 100 -1.90 6.42 1.34
C TYR A 100 -3.04 6.80 2.31
N HIS A 101 -2.78 6.72 3.60
CA HIS A 101 -3.74 7.09 4.64
C HIS A 101 -3.70 8.60 4.94
N SER A 102 -2.52 9.15 5.24
CA SER A 102 -2.39 10.57 5.59
C SER A 102 -0.95 11.06 5.45
N THR A 103 -0.81 12.29 4.98
CA THR A 103 0.47 13.03 5.00
C THR A 103 0.74 13.74 6.32
N THR A 104 -0.25 13.83 7.22
CA THR A 104 -0.10 14.45 8.55
C THR A 104 0.80 13.56 9.42
N PRO A 105 1.94 14.07 9.96
CA PRO A 105 2.95 13.24 10.64
C PRO A 105 2.40 12.34 11.74
N LYS A 106 1.48 12.85 12.57
CA LYS A 106 0.86 12.10 13.66
C LYS A 106 0.07 10.87 13.16
N PHE A 107 -0.72 11.04 12.11
CA PHE A 107 -1.54 9.96 11.55
C PHE A 107 -0.71 9.01 10.68
N ASN A 108 0.20 9.58 9.87
CA ASN A 108 1.15 8.81 9.07
C ASN A 108 1.99 7.89 9.95
N GLY A 109 2.59 8.40 11.05
CA GLY A 109 3.43 7.60 11.93
C GLY A 109 2.71 6.42 12.60
N ARG A 110 1.45 6.62 13.03
CA ARG A 110 0.64 5.53 13.59
C ARG A 110 0.28 4.47 12.55
N TYR A 111 -0.13 4.92 11.37
CA TYR A 111 -0.44 4.03 10.26
C TYR A 111 0.79 3.25 9.82
N ARG A 112 1.95 3.92 9.69
CA ARG A 112 3.23 3.31 9.31
C ARG A 112 3.67 2.20 10.25
N ALA A 113 3.58 2.40 11.56
CA ALA A 113 3.99 1.41 12.55
C ALA A 113 3.21 0.10 12.41
N ASP A 114 1.89 0.18 12.28
CA ASP A 114 1.03 -0.98 12.08
C ASP A 114 1.25 -1.62 10.70
N LEU A 115 1.44 -0.80 9.67
CA LEU A 115 1.71 -1.26 8.31
C LEU A 115 2.99 -2.11 8.23
N ILE A 116 4.07 -1.70 8.88
CA ILE A 116 5.34 -2.44 8.92
C ILE A 116 5.11 -3.83 9.53
N THR A 117 4.41 -3.90 10.66
CA THR A 117 4.11 -5.17 11.33
C THR A 117 3.33 -6.12 10.41
N LYS A 118 2.32 -5.61 9.71
CA LYS A 118 1.54 -6.39 8.74
C LYS A 118 2.38 -6.83 7.54
N ALA A 119 3.21 -5.94 7.02
CA ALA A 119 4.04 -6.24 5.86
C ALA A 119 5.10 -7.31 6.14
N VAL A 120 5.66 -7.34 7.35
CA VAL A 120 6.55 -8.44 7.79
C VAL A 120 5.80 -9.78 7.75
N LYS A 121 4.63 -9.85 8.38
CA LYS A 121 3.79 -11.05 8.40
C LYS A 121 3.42 -11.52 6.98
N TRP A 122 3.00 -10.60 6.12
CA TRP A 122 2.70 -10.92 4.72
C TRP A 122 3.94 -11.33 3.91
N GLY A 123 5.12 -10.79 4.25
CA GLY A 123 6.39 -11.20 3.65
C GLY A 123 6.69 -12.67 3.93
N GLU A 124 6.55 -13.12 5.18
CA GLU A 124 6.74 -14.53 5.54
C GLU A 124 5.68 -15.45 4.90
N TRP A 125 4.44 -14.99 4.85
CA TRP A 125 3.38 -15.74 4.16
C TRP A 125 3.68 -15.89 2.66
N LEU A 126 4.14 -14.84 1.98
CA LEU A 126 4.51 -14.89 0.56
C LEU A 126 5.68 -15.84 0.31
N LYS A 127 6.70 -15.86 1.17
CA LYS A 127 7.82 -16.82 1.08
C LYS A 127 7.34 -18.27 1.11
N ALA A 128 6.35 -18.55 1.94
CA ALA A 128 5.83 -19.91 2.09
C ALA A 128 4.96 -20.38 0.91
N HIS A 129 4.36 -19.44 0.13
CA HIS A 129 3.36 -19.76 -0.88
C HIS A 129 3.78 -19.41 -2.32
N TYR A 130 4.83 -18.58 -2.50
CA TYR A 130 5.28 -18.08 -3.80
C TYR A 130 6.80 -18.01 -3.88
N HIS A 131 7.33 -18.11 -5.10
CA HIS A 131 8.71 -17.72 -5.36
C HIS A 131 8.83 -16.20 -5.26
N THR A 132 9.65 -15.72 -4.33
CA THR A 132 9.83 -14.28 -4.08
C THR A 132 11.29 -13.89 -4.15
N VAL A 133 11.57 -12.67 -4.60
CA VAL A 133 12.88 -12.02 -4.49
C VAL A 133 12.78 -10.82 -3.55
N GLU A 134 13.89 -10.55 -2.85
CA GLU A 134 14.00 -9.32 -2.06
C GLU A 134 14.20 -8.14 -2.99
N THR A 135 13.36 -7.12 -2.85
CA THR A 135 13.59 -5.85 -3.54
C THR A 135 14.65 -5.08 -2.77
N ALA A 136 15.77 -4.77 -3.45
CA ALA A 136 16.74 -3.85 -2.89
C ALA A 136 16.04 -2.51 -2.63
N VAL A 137 16.01 -2.08 -1.37
CA VAL A 137 15.70 -0.69 -1.05
C VAL A 137 16.96 0.08 -1.40
N GLU A 138 16.96 0.83 -2.50
CA GLU A 138 18.00 1.82 -2.73
C GLU A 138 17.93 2.85 -1.61
N THR A 139 18.65 2.58 -0.55
CA THR A 139 19.00 3.59 0.43
C THR A 139 20.07 4.45 -0.23
N THR A 140 19.68 5.53 -0.89
CA THR A 140 20.56 6.66 -1.12
C THR A 140 20.85 7.32 0.23
N VAL A 141 21.62 6.65 1.05
CA VAL A 141 22.23 7.22 2.23
C VAL A 141 23.71 7.30 1.95
N THR A 142 24.20 8.53 1.82
CA THR A 142 25.61 8.87 1.87
C THR A 142 26.29 8.08 3.00
N PRO A 143 27.48 7.49 2.79
CA PRO A 143 28.08 6.56 3.74
C PRO A 143 28.63 7.32 4.96
N ARG A 144 27.78 7.49 5.96
CA ARG A 144 28.25 7.87 7.29
C ARG A 144 27.27 7.39 8.35
N MET A 145 27.39 6.14 8.67
CA MET A 145 27.20 5.42 9.94
C MET A 145 27.05 3.94 9.63
N VAL A 146 27.98 3.15 10.13
CA VAL A 146 27.84 1.70 10.17
C VAL A 146 26.72 1.39 11.15
N TYR A 147 25.49 1.26 10.63
CA TYR A 147 24.39 0.71 11.40
C TYR A 147 24.54 -0.80 11.38
N LYS A 148 24.87 -1.39 12.52
CA LYS A 148 24.76 -2.83 12.74
C LYS A 148 23.24 -3.14 12.81
N PRO A 149 22.64 -3.92 11.89
CA PRO A 149 21.25 -4.28 12.02
C PRO A 149 21.10 -5.22 13.21
N GLU A 150 20.46 -4.75 14.25
CA GLU A 150 19.86 -5.65 15.21
C GLU A 150 18.71 -6.38 14.50
N SER A 151 18.63 -7.69 14.77
CA SER A 151 17.68 -8.65 14.20
C SER A 151 16.25 -8.08 14.15
N GLY A 152 15.73 -7.82 12.95
CA GLY A 152 14.36 -7.37 12.76
C GLY A 152 14.12 -6.37 11.63
N VAL A 153 15.12 -6.04 10.82
CA VAL A 153 14.93 -5.14 9.67
C VAL A 153 14.23 -5.90 8.55
N TYR A 154 13.02 -5.48 8.26
CA TYR A 154 12.20 -6.02 7.19
C TYR A 154 12.76 -5.62 5.81
N THR A 155 12.89 -6.61 4.91
CA THR A 155 13.23 -6.42 3.50
C THR A 155 11.97 -6.54 2.63
N PRO A 156 11.62 -5.53 1.82
CA PRO A 156 10.50 -5.62 0.89
C PRO A 156 10.67 -6.76 -0.12
N ARG A 157 9.56 -7.42 -0.51
CA ARG A 157 9.59 -8.53 -1.46
C ARG A 157 8.71 -8.30 -2.66
N ARG A 158 9.27 -8.52 -3.84
CA ARG A 158 8.57 -8.50 -5.12
C ARG A 158 8.36 -9.93 -5.62
N LEU A 159 7.21 -10.18 -6.23
CA LEU A 159 6.97 -11.45 -6.93
C LEU A 159 7.63 -11.42 -8.31
N ILE A 160 8.32 -12.54 -8.66
CA ILE A 160 8.72 -12.82 -10.03
C ILE A 160 7.89 -14.00 -10.50
N TYR A 161 7.31 -13.90 -11.69
CA TYR A 161 6.80 -15.06 -12.39
C TYR A 161 8.01 -15.87 -12.87
N GLY A 162 8.19 -17.07 -12.30
CA GLY A 162 9.01 -18.09 -12.93
C GLY A 162 8.34 -18.56 -14.22
N ARG A 163 9.12 -18.66 -15.29
CA ARG A 163 8.72 -19.36 -16.53
C ARG A 163 8.57 -20.85 -16.23
#